data_cfebf4f8ed6f2c446187c81c34f14b01
#
_entry.id   cfebf4f8ed6f2c446187c81c34f14b01
#
_cell.length_a   1.000
_cell.length_b   1.000
_cell.length_c   1.000
_cell.angle_alpha   90.00
_cell.angle_beta   90.00
_cell.angle_gamma   90.00
#
_symmetry.space_group_name_H-M   'P 1'
#
loop_
_entity.id
_entity.type
_entity.pdbx_description
1 polymer ?
#
loop_
_entity_poly.entity_id
_entity_poly.type
_entity_poly.pdbx_seq_one_letter_code
_entity_poly.pdbx_strand_id
1 'polypeptide(L)'
;GLQRLRGAHGEDTAWTVTAELPDVPASVTLPDALETQALQASLELHETRQRLEGLARRTGVARVAGWLPDVAVDVHALHGNPEDGAAGGSRGWRFGGGVSVGVPVFDQQRGTTRALEAEFDALMERYYGMAVDLRSAARDARNRVVSAHARARQYQAVIVPAQARVSAQTLLQYNAMQVGIFQLLQARREELDAQLALVDTRREYWSATAELSALLAGQRVRPAEGSTSGSGMSTSAATGGH
;
A
#
# COMPACT_ATOMS: atom_id res chain seq x y z
N GLY A 1 10.14 3.58 16.38
CA GLY A 1 9.67 2.77 15.28
C GLY A 1 8.24 2.26 15.45
N LEU A 2 8.01 1.18 16.22
CA LEU A 2 6.71 0.48 16.31
C LEU A 2 5.57 1.32 16.88
N GLN A 3 5.83 2.18 17.85
CA GLN A 3 4.84 3.10 18.45
C GLN A 3 4.21 4.03 17.40
N ARG A 4 5.04 4.57 16.46
CA ARG A 4 4.57 5.40 15.35
C ARG A 4 3.67 4.63 14.37
N LEU A 5 4.00 3.38 14.08
CA LEU A 5 3.20 2.54 13.17
C LEU A 5 1.85 2.17 13.78
N ARG A 6 1.78 2.07 15.10
CA ARG A 6 0.56 1.77 15.84
C ARG A 6 -0.31 3.01 16.12
N GLY A 7 0.23 4.20 15.89
CA GLY A 7 -0.45 5.46 16.25
C GLY A 7 -0.57 5.69 17.75
N ALA A 8 0.24 4.98 18.55
CA ALA A 8 0.21 5.08 20.00
C ALA A 8 0.79 6.44 20.44
N HIS A 9 0.05 7.14 21.32
CA HIS A 9 0.44 8.42 21.87
C HIS A 9 0.06 8.47 23.37
N GLY A 10 0.75 9.34 24.12
CA GLY A 10 0.48 9.52 25.56
C GLY A 10 0.78 8.28 26.39
N GLU A 11 -0.17 7.84 27.21
CA GLU A 11 -0.03 6.71 28.13
C GLU A 11 -0.05 5.35 27.45
N ASP A 12 -0.53 5.25 26.20
CA ASP A 12 -0.62 4.00 25.42
C ASP A 12 0.74 3.51 24.88
N THR A 13 1.84 4.15 25.31
CA THR A 13 3.19 3.77 24.86
C THR A 13 3.79 2.59 25.64
N ALA A 14 3.22 2.23 26.78
CA ALA A 14 3.65 1.10 27.61
C ALA A 14 2.95 -0.19 27.16
N TRP A 15 3.58 -0.95 26.28
CA TRP A 15 3.10 -2.26 25.86
C TRP A 15 4.23 -3.28 25.88
N THR A 16 3.88 -4.50 26.22
CA THR A 16 4.80 -5.64 26.23
C THR A 16 4.48 -6.59 25.09
N VAL A 17 5.53 -7.09 24.44
CA VAL A 17 5.41 -8.13 23.41
C VAL A 17 5.54 -9.48 24.13
N THR A 18 4.64 -10.41 23.85
CA THR A 18 4.81 -11.80 24.23
C THR A 18 6.10 -12.35 23.60
N ALA A 19 6.97 -12.96 24.42
CA ALA A 19 8.26 -13.45 23.96
C ALA A 19 8.15 -14.63 22.97
N GLU A 20 7.03 -15.36 23.00
CA GLU A 20 6.80 -16.54 22.17
C GLU A 20 5.71 -16.29 21.12
N LEU A 21 5.98 -16.74 19.89
CA LEU A 21 4.97 -16.79 18.84
C LEU A 21 3.95 -17.88 19.16
N PRO A 22 2.64 -17.61 19.04
CA PRO A 22 1.62 -18.62 19.27
C PRO A 22 1.74 -19.76 18.25
N ASP A 23 1.31 -20.95 18.66
CA ASP A 23 1.27 -22.11 17.79
C ASP A 23 0.35 -21.90 16.59
N VAL A 24 0.70 -22.55 15.48
CA VAL A 24 -0.10 -22.49 14.28
C VAL A 24 -1.37 -23.30 14.45
N PRO A 25 -2.56 -22.76 14.17
CA PRO A 25 -3.84 -23.44 14.34
C PRO A 25 -3.91 -24.73 13.50
N ALA A 26 -4.75 -25.68 13.90
CA ALA A 26 -4.90 -26.94 13.18
C ALA A 26 -5.48 -26.77 11.78
N SER A 27 -6.36 -25.78 11.60
CA SER A 27 -6.99 -25.46 10.33
C SER A 27 -7.01 -23.95 10.11
N VAL A 28 -6.93 -23.54 8.84
CA VAL A 28 -7.06 -22.13 8.45
C VAL A 28 -8.51 -21.88 8.07
N THR A 29 -9.16 -20.98 8.79
CA THR A 29 -10.50 -20.50 8.41
C THR A 29 -10.34 -19.22 7.60
N LEU A 30 -10.62 -19.29 6.31
CA LEU A 30 -10.59 -18.14 5.40
C LEU A 30 -12.01 -17.78 5.00
N PRO A 31 -12.38 -16.49 4.90
CA PRO A 31 -13.67 -16.08 4.38
C PRO A 31 -13.86 -16.51 2.93
N ASP A 32 -15.07 -16.97 2.56
CA ASP A 32 -15.35 -17.46 1.20
C ASP A 32 -15.32 -16.35 0.13
N ALA A 33 -15.56 -15.10 0.52
CA ALA A 33 -15.67 -13.96 -0.40
C ALA A 33 -14.52 -12.92 -0.21
N LEU A 34 -13.28 -13.39 -0.06
CA LEU A 34 -12.10 -12.55 0.18
C LEU A 34 -11.95 -11.41 -0.82
N GLU A 35 -12.10 -11.71 -2.11
CA GLU A 35 -11.96 -10.72 -3.18
C GLU A 35 -13.00 -9.61 -3.05
N THR A 36 -14.26 -9.99 -2.79
CA THR A 36 -15.34 -9.02 -2.64
C THR A 36 -15.16 -8.16 -1.40
N GLN A 37 -14.75 -8.77 -0.28
CA GLN A 37 -14.46 -8.03 0.95
C GLN A 37 -13.30 -7.05 0.77
N ALA A 38 -12.23 -7.46 0.12
CA ALA A 38 -11.08 -6.59 -0.18
C ALA A 38 -11.49 -5.40 -1.06
N LEU A 39 -12.32 -5.63 -2.10
CA LEU A 39 -12.82 -4.55 -2.96
C LEU A 39 -13.71 -3.57 -2.19
N GLN A 40 -14.61 -4.07 -1.34
CA GLN A 40 -15.50 -3.23 -0.55
C GLN A 40 -14.79 -2.42 0.53
N ALA A 41 -13.74 -2.99 1.12
CA ALA A 41 -12.97 -2.33 2.17
C ALA A 41 -11.92 -1.35 1.63
N SER A 42 -11.54 -1.44 0.35
CA SER A 42 -10.43 -0.67 -0.22
C SER A 42 -10.68 0.84 -0.19
N LEU A 43 -9.88 1.54 0.59
CA LEU A 43 -9.90 3.00 0.68
C LEU A 43 -9.48 3.67 -0.64
N GLU A 44 -8.54 3.07 -1.37
CA GLU A 44 -8.03 3.61 -2.64
C GLU A 44 -9.10 3.55 -3.74
N LEU A 45 -9.90 2.47 -3.79
CA LEU A 45 -11.03 2.38 -4.71
C LEU A 45 -12.14 3.37 -4.35
N HIS A 46 -12.43 3.55 -3.07
CA HIS A 46 -13.39 4.55 -2.61
C HIS A 46 -12.95 5.97 -2.96
N GLU A 47 -11.68 6.31 -2.72
CA GLU A 47 -11.12 7.61 -3.10
C GLU A 47 -11.23 7.86 -4.62
N THR A 48 -10.83 6.88 -5.42
CA THR A 48 -10.89 7.01 -6.89
C THR A 48 -12.31 7.14 -7.39
N ARG A 49 -13.26 6.41 -6.79
CA ARG A 49 -14.68 6.55 -7.10
C ARG A 49 -15.21 7.95 -6.78
N GLN A 50 -14.85 8.52 -5.65
CA GLN A 50 -15.24 9.89 -5.30
C GLN A 50 -14.64 10.91 -6.25
N ARG A 51 -13.39 10.70 -6.71
CA ARG A 51 -12.76 11.54 -7.75
C ARG A 51 -13.52 11.44 -9.07
N LEU A 52 -13.91 10.23 -9.51
CA LEU A 52 -14.74 10.03 -10.69
C LEU A 52 -16.08 10.74 -10.59
N GLU A 53 -16.77 10.63 -9.46
CA GLU A 53 -18.03 11.34 -9.22
C GLU A 53 -17.84 12.87 -9.25
N GLY A 54 -16.76 13.37 -8.67
CA GLY A 54 -16.40 14.79 -8.71
C GLY A 54 -16.12 15.28 -10.13
N LEU A 55 -15.40 14.49 -10.92
CA LEU A 55 -15.08 14.81 -12.31
C LEU A 55 -16.33 14.76 -13.20
N ALA A 56 -17.21 13.78 -13.02
CA ALA A 56 -18.49 13.69 -13.72
C ALA A 56 -19.38 14.92 -13.47
N ARG A 57 -19.43 15.41 -12.23
CA ARG A 57 -20.14 16.65 -11.89
C ARG A 57 -19.51 17.86 -12.59
N ARG A 58 -18.17 17.98 -12.61
CA ARG A 58 -17.47 19.08 -13.29
C ARG A 58 -17.74 19.07 -14.79
N THR A 59 -17.73 17.91 -15.42
CA THR A 59 -18.04 17.76 -16.86
C THR A 59 -19.48 18.18 -17.14
N GLY A 60 -20.43 17.80 -16.30
CA GLY A 60 -21.83 18.24 -16.40
C GLY A 60 -21.99 19.76 -16.29
N VAL A 61 -21.31 20.38 -15.31
CA VAL A 61 -21.30 21.84 -15.15
C VAL A 61 -20.63 22.53 -16.33
N ALA A 62 -19.50 22.02 -16.82
CA ALA A 62 -18.80 22.59 -17.97
C ALA A 62 -19.65 22.58 -19.26
N ARG A 63 -20.42 21.51 -19.48
CA ARG A 63 -21.37 21.44 -20.61
C ARG A 63 -22.46 22.52 -20.53
N VAL A 64 -23.00 22.73 -19.33
CA VAL A 64 -24.05 23.77 -19.14
C VAL A 64 -23.45 25.17 -19.20
N ALA A 65 -22.29 25.39 -18.56
CA ALA A 65 -21.60 26.67 -18.56
C ALA A 65 -21.18 27.14 -19.97
N GLY A 66 -20.88 26.21 -20.87
CA GLY A 66 -20.56 26.54 -22.27
C GLY A 66 -21.71 27.19 -23.05
N TRP A 67 -22.93 27.14 -22.54
CA TRP A 67 -24.11 27.78 -23.13
C TRP A 67 -24.52 29.06 -22.40
N LEU A 68 -24.01 29.32 -21.21
CA LEU A 68 -24.30 30.51 -20.44
C LEU A 68 -23.27 31.60 -20.76
N PRO A 69 -23.70 32.85 -21.00
CA PRO A 69 -22.78 33.96 -21.14
C PRO A 69 -22.01 34.17 -19.83
N ASP A 70 -20.70 34.37 -19.95
CA ASP A 70 -19.87 34.73 -18.78
C ASP A 70 -20.19 36.17 -18.38
N VAL A 71 -20.79 36.36 -17.23
CA VAL A 71 -21.12 37.65 -16.65
C VAL A 71 -20.15 37.95 -15.53
N ALA A 72 -19.17 38.80 -15.78
CA ALA A 72 -18.29 39.31 -14.72
C ALA A 72 -18.75 40.69 -14.27
N VAL A 73 -18.95 40.85 -12.98
CA VAL A 73 -19.25 42.12 -12.34
C VAL A 73 -18.03 42.52 -11.52
N ASP A 74 -17.38 43.61 -11.90
CA ASP A 74 -16.30 44.20 -11.12
C ASP A 74 -16.76 45.46 -10.40
N VAL A 75 -16.40 45.58 -9.14
CA VAL A 75 -16.62 46.78 -8.34
C VAL A 75 -15.29 47.16 -7.71
N HIS A 76 -14.82 48.36 -7.99
CA HIS A 76 -13.59 48.88 -7.43
C HIS A 76 -13.78 50.22 -6.77
N ALA A 77 -13.08 50.42 -5.64
CA ALA A 77 -13.02 51.67 -4.93
C ALA A 77 -11.55 52.13 -4.89
N LEU A 78 -11.28 53.32 -5.37
CA LEU A 78 -9.97 53.96 -5.38
C LEU A 78 -10.00 55.19 -4.48
N HIS A 79 -9.02 55.28 -3.59
CA HIS A 79 -8.80 56.49 -2.80
C HIS A 79 -7.63 57.27 -3.39
N GLY A 80 -7.90 58.40 -4.02
CA GLY A 80 -6.87 59.26 -4.64
C GLY A 80 -6.23 60.20 -3.61
N ASN A 81 -4.88 60.20 -3.55
CA ASN A 81 -4.13 61.22 -2.79
C ASN A 81 -3.70 62.31 -3.78
N PRO A 82 -3.72 63.61 -3.39
CA PRO A 82 -3.44 64.72 -4.30
C PRO A 82 -1.99 64.80 -4.80
N GLU A 83 -1.11 63.92 -4.42
CA GLU A 83 0.30 63.88 -4.85
C GLU A 83 0.57 63.19 -6.17
N ASP A 84 -0.39 62.53 -6.79
CA ASP A 84 -0.21 61.81 -8.04
C ASP A 84 -0.40 62.65 -9.31
N GLY A 85 0.06 63.91 -9.29
CA GLY A 85 0.38 64.71 -10.49
C GLY A 85 -0.70 65.06 -11.50
N ALA A 86 -1.96 64.73 -11.25
CA ALA A 86 -3.06 65.13 -12.12
C ALA A 86 -3.74 66.39 -11.62
N ALA A 87 -3.56 67.51 -12.33
CA ALA A 87 -4.20 68.78 -12.05
C ALA A 87 -5.72 68.62 -11.94
N GLY A 88 -6.24 68.76 -10.70
CA GLY A 88 -7.66 68.71 -10.42
C GLY A 88 -8.14 67.59 -9.50
N GLY A 89 -7.24 66.83 -8.84
CA GLY A 89 -7.59 65.76 -7.95
C GLY A 89 -8.19 66.19 -6.62
N SER A 90 -9.51 66.12 -6.47
CA SER A 90 -10.15 66.24 -5.15
C SER A 90 -9.86 65.01 -4.31
N ARG A 91 -9.46 65.23 -3.04
CA ARG A 91 -9.30 64.14 -2.03
C ARG A 91 -10.66 63.48 -1.87
N GLY A 92 -10.80 62.25 -2.36
CA GLY A 92 -12.07 61.54 -2.26
C GLY A 92 -12.02 60.12 -2.74
N TRP A 93 -13.00 59.34 -2.38
CA TRP A 93 -13.23 57.99 -2.86
C TRP A 93 -13.85 58.02 -4.24
N ARG A 94 -13.26 57.31 -5.20
CA ARG A 94 -13.87 57.04 -6.50
C ARG A 94 -14.36 55.60 -6.49
N PHE A 95 -15.64 55.45 -6.76
CA PHE A 95 -16.26 54.15 -6.95
C PHE A 95 -16.46 53.92 -8.43
N GLY A 96 -16.00 52.82 -8.93
CA GLY A 96 -16.21 52.38 -10.29
C GLY A 96 -16.73 50.97 -10.26
N GLY A 97 -17.52 50.64 -11.23
CA GLY A 97 -17.99 49.26 -11.46
C GLY A 97 -18.18 49.04 -12.94
N GLY A 98 -17.88 47.84 -13.38
CA GLY A 98 -18.07 47.38 -14.72
C GLY A 98 -18.87 46.08 -14.72
N VAL A 99 -19.71 45.92 -15.74
CA VAL A 99 -20.34 44.63 -16.04
C VAL A 99 -19.83 44.22 -17.41
N SER A 100 -19.11 43.11 -17.48
CA SER A 100 -18.68 42.54 -18.74
C SER A 100 -19.45 41.23 -19.01
N VAL A 101 -19.99 41.13 -20.22
CA VAL A 101 -20.70 39.94 -20.66
C VAL A 101 -19.91 39.31 -21.80
N GLY A 102 -19.25 38.20 -21.50
CA GLY A 102 -18.52 37.39 -22.48
C GLY A 102 -19.48 36.39 -23.14
N VAL A 103 -19.81 36.64 -24.44
CA VAL A 103 -20.61 35.66 -25.20
C VAL A 103 -19.65 34.74 -25.96
N PRO A 104 -19.63 33.42 -25.67
CA PRO A 104 -18.73 32.48 -26.35
C PRO A 104 -19.26 32.17 -27.76
N VAL A 105 -18.84 32.99 -28.75
CA VAL A 105 -19.34 32.86 -30.13
C VAL A 105 -18.64 31.74 -30.90
N PHE A 106 -17.37 31.44 -30.60
CA PHE A 106 -16.56 30.53 -31.38
C PHE A 106 -16.11 29.27 -30.63
N ASP A 107 -15.92 29.31 -29.33
CA ASP A 107 -15.52 28.14 -28.52
C ASP A 107 -16.50 27.94 -27.37
N GLN A 108 -17.49 27.11 -27.56
CA GLN A 108 -18.47 26.68 -26.54
C GLN A 108 -17.82 25.79 -25.48
N GLN A 109 -16.59 26.08 -25.08
CA GLN A 109 -15.78 25.28 -24.15
C GLN A 109 -15.62 23.80 -24.58
N ARG A 110 -15.70 23.53 -25.88
CA ARG A 110 -15.58 22.16 -26.42
C ARG A 110 -14.21 21.55 -26.12
N GLY A 111 -13.17 22.38 -26.09
CA GLY A 111 -11.81 21.94 -25.72
C GLY A 111 -11.74 21.46 -24.27
N THR A 112 -12.26 22.25 -23.34
CA THR A 112 -12.31 21.94 -21.92
C THR A 112 -13.18 20.73 -21.62
N THR A 113 -14.34 20.64 -22.27
CA THR A 113 -15.25 19.48 -22.09
C THR A 113 -14.60 18.18 -22.58
N ARG A 114 -13.95 18.19 -23.75
CA ARG A 114 -13.22 17.02 -24.28
C ARG A 114 -12.03 16.63 -23.38
N ALA A 115 -11.31 17.60 -22.83
CA ALA A 115 -10.22 17.34 -21.91
C ALA A 115 -10.73 16.65 -20.62
N LEU A 116 -11.85 17.14 -20.05
CA LEU A 116 -12.47 16.52 -18.86
C LEU A 116 -13.04 15.12 -19.16
N GLU A 117 -13.59 14.90 -20.34
CA GLU A 117 -14.04 13.57 -20.78
C GLU A 117 -12.88 12.60 -20.90
N ALA A 118 -11.77 13.00 -21.52
CA ALA A 118 -10.57 12.18 -21.62
C ALA A 118 -9.93 11.89 -20.25
N GLU A 119 -9.96 12.86 -19.33
CA GLU A 119 -9.50 12.65 -17.95
C GLU A 119 -10.41 11.66 -17.20
N PHE A 120 -11.72 11.76 -17.41
CA PHE A 120 -12.68 10.82 -16.83
C PHE A 120 -12.45 9.39 -17.34
N ASP A 121 -12.26 9.22 -18.64
CA ASP A 121 -12.00 7.91 -19.24
C ASP A 121 -10.68 7.32 -18.72
N ALA A 122 -9.62 8.12 -18.66
CA ALA A 122 -8.34 7.69 -18.10
C ALA A 122 -8.43 7.29 -16.62
N LEU A 123 -9.20 8.03 -15.82
CA LEU A 123 -9.43 7.70 -14.42
C LEU A 123 -10.31 6.45 -14.23
N MET A 124 -11.28 6.24 -15.14
CA MET A 124 -12.11 5.02 -15.16
C MET A 124 -11.28 3.78 -15.47
N GLU A 125 -10.41 3.83 -16.48
CA GLU A 125 -9.48 2.73 -16.79
C GLU A 125 -8.54 2.44 -15.62
N ARG A 126 -8.05 3.46 -14.96
CA ARG A 126 -7.23 3.31 -13.76
C ARG A 126 -8.01 2.63 -12.62
N TYR A 127 -9.28 2.98 -12.44
CA TYR A 127 -10.15 2.35 -11.44
C TYR A 127 -10.32 0.84 -11.72
N TYR A 128 -10.57 0.46 -12.97
CA TYR A 128 -10.65 -0.95 -13.36
C TYR A 128 -9.33 -1.69 -13.16
N GLY A 129 -8.21 -1.09 -13.56
CA GLY A 129 -6.88 -1.65 -13.30
C GLY A 129 -6.62 -1.93 -11.83
N MET A 130 -6.89 -0.94 -10.96
CA MET A 130 -6.75 -1.10 -9.51
C MET A 130 -7.66 -2.20 -8.94
N ALA A 131 -8.88 -2.36 -9.45
CA ALA A 131 -9.78 -3.40 -9.01
C ALA A 131 -9.28 -4.81 -9.39
N VAL A 132 -8.68 -4.96 -10.57
CA VAL A 132 -8.05 -6.22 -11.01
C VAL A 132 -6.83 -6.53 -10.17
N ASP A 133 -5.96 -5.54 -9.95
CA ASP A 133 -4.75 -5.70 -9.12
C ASP A 133 -5.10 -6.10 -7.69
N LEU A 134 -6.12 -5.50 -7.12
CA LEU A 134 -6.56 -5.81 -5.75
C LEU A 134 -7.12 -7.24 -5.63
N ARG A 135 -7.88 -7.72 -6.65
CA ARG A 135 -8.34 -9.11 -6.69
C ARG A 135 -7.17 -10.09 -6.76
N SER A 136 -6.17 -9.77 -7.59
CA SER A 136 -4.94 -10.57 -7.69
C SER A 136 -4.20 -10.60 -6.36
N ALA A 137 -3.99 -9.43 -5.75
CA ALA A 137 -3.35 -9.33 -4.44
C ALA A 137 -4.07 -10.12 -3.34
N ALA A 138 -5.41 -10.12 -3.35
CA ALA A 138 -6.21 -10.90 -2.40
C ALA A 138 -6.02 -12.42 -2.58
N ARG A 139 -5.97 -12.89 -3.81
CA ARG A 139 -5.68 -14.31 -4.12
C ARG A 139 -4.24 -14.69 -3.72
N ASP A 140 -3.28 -13.83 -4.01
CA ASP A 140 -1.88 -14.07 -3.65
C ASP A 140 -1.69 -14.08 -2.14
N ALA A 141 -2.32 -13.18 -1.41
CA ALA A 141 -2.29 -13.16 0.05
C ALA A 141 -2.91 -14.44 0.63
N ARG A 142 -4.07 -14.88 0.10
CA ARG A 142 -4.69 -16.16 0.48
C ARG A 142 -3.75 -17.33 0.25
N ASN A 143 -3.15 -17.43 -0.93
CA ASN A 143 -2.25 -18.53 -1.27
C ASN A 143 -1.00 -18.53 -0.38
N ARG A 144 -0.46 -17.37 -0.03
CA ARG A 144 0.66 -17.26 0.94
C ARG A 144 0.27 -17.79 2.30
N VAL A 145 -0.91 -17.41 2.83
CA VAL A 145 -1.37 -17.92 4.13
C VAL A 145 -1.51 -19.43 4.11
N VAL A 146 -2.14 -20.00 3.08
CA VAL A 146 -2.33 -21.45 2.96
C VAL A 146 -1.00 -22.20 2.86
N SER A 147 -0.06 -21.73 2.03
CA SER A 147 1.24 -22.35 1.86
C SER A 147 2.13 -22.23 3.10
N ALA A 148 2.13 -21.05 3.75
CA ALA A 148 2.87 -20.85 5.00
C ALA A 148 2.31 -21.71 6.14
N HIS A 149 0.97 -21.83 6.24
CA HIS A 149 0.33 -22.73 7.19
C HIS A 149 0.75 -24.19 6.97
N ALA A 150 0.69 -24.68 5.74
CA ALA A 150 1.06 -26.06 5.41
C ALA A 150 2.53 -26.36 5.77
N ARG A 151 3.45 -25.43 5.45
CA ARG A 151 4.86 -25.56 5.83
C ARG A 151 5.05 -25.58 7.35
N ALA A 152 4.47 -24.62 8.05
CA ALA A 152 4.61 -24.55 9.50
C ALA A 152 4.04 -25.80 10.19
N ARG A 153 2.91 -26.31 9.72
CA ARG A 153 2.33 -27.57 10.22
C ARG A 153 3.21 -28.78 9.95
N GLN A 154 3.85 -28.86 8.78
CA GLN A 154 4.77 -29.95 8.45
C GLN A 154 6.00 -29.92 9.36
N TYR A 155 6.60 -28.76 9.59
CA TYR A 155 7.71 -28.63 10.53
C TYR A 155 7.31 -29.01 11.94
N GLN A 156 6.18 -28.51 12.43
CA GLN A 156 5.69 -28.76 13.80
C GLN A 156 5.32 -30.22 14.03
N ALA A 157 4.61 -30.85 13.08
CA ALA A 157 4.03 -32.18 13.29
C ALA A 157 4.97 -33.32 12.86
N VAL A 158 5.88 -33.08 11.92
CA VAL A 158 6.67 -34.16 11.30
C VAL A 158 8.17 -33.92 11.46
N ILE A 159 8.70 -32.79 10.97
CA ILE A 159 10.16 -32.62 10.83
C ILE A 159 10.84 -32.52 12.21
N VAL A 160 10.37 -31.60 13.06
CA VAL A 160 10.98 -31.39 14.39
C VAL A 160 10.92 -32.67 15.26
N PRO A 161 9.78 -33.37 15.40
CA PRO A 161 9.76 -34.58 16.17
C PRO A 161 10.56 -35.73 15.52
N ALA A 162 10.71 -35.76 14.19
CA ALA A 162 11.57 -36.74 13.53
C ALA A 162 13.05 -36.51 13.86
N GLN A 163 13.52 -35.26 13.74
CA GLN A 163 14.90 -34.89 14.04
C GLN A 163 15.24 -35.09 15.52
N ALA A 164 14.31 -34.81 16.43
CA ALA A 164 14.49 -35.09 17.85
C ALA A 164 14.67 -36.60 18.12
N ARG A 165 13.92 -37.47 17.42
CA ARG A 165 14.10 -38.93 17.52
C ARG A 165 15.44 -39.39 16.97
N VAL A 166 15.86 -38.88 15.80
CA VAL A 166 17.16 -39.19 15.18
C VAL A 166 18.29 -38.81 16.14
N SER A 167 18.27 -37.61 16.70
CA SER A 167 19.25 -37.10 17.64
C SER A 167 19.30 -37.98 18.92
N ALA A 168 18.13 -38.35 19.47
CA ALA A 168 18.06 -39.23 20.65
C ALA A 168 18.62 -40.63 20.37
N GLN A 169 18.31 -41.22 19.21
CA GLN A 169 18.86 -42.54 18.83
C GLN A 169 20.36 -42.47 18.56
N THR A 170 20.86 -41.42 17.91
CA THR A 170 22.31 -41.23 17.71
C THR A 170 23.05 -41.12 19.05
N LEU A 171 22.45 -40.46 20.05
CA LEU A 171 23.01 -40.40 21.40
C LEU A 171 23.12 -41.80 22.04
N LEU A 172 22.10 -42.66 21.88
CA LEU A 172 22.14 -44.04 22.39
C LEU A 172 23.23 -44.86 21.68
N GLN A 173 23.36 -44.71 20.35
CA GLN A 173 24.41 -45.37 19.56
C GLN A 173 25.82 -44.90 19.96
N TYR A 174 25.98 -43.59 20.25
CA TYR A 174 27.23 -43.04 20.76
C TYR A 174 27.60 -43.65 22.12
N ASN A 175 26.64 -43.72 23.03
CA ASN A 175 26.86 -44.36 24.37
C ASN A 175 27.21 -45.83 24.23
N ALA A 176 26.71 -46.51 23.18
CA ALA A 176 27.07 -47.90 22.86
C ALA A 176 28.38 -48.01 22.05
N MET A 177 29.12 -46.93 21.87
CA MET A 177 30.37 -46.84 21.09
C MET A 177 30.23 -47.25 19.60
N GLN A 178 29.01 -47.18 19.04
CA GLN A 178 28.75 -47.59 17.67
C GLN A 178 28.98 -46.45 16.67
N VAL A 179 28.87 -45.20 17.13
CA VAL A 179 29.05 -44.00 16.29
C VAL A 179 30.02 -43.03 16.96
N GLY A 180 30.68 -42.19 16.15
CA GLY A 180 31.62 -41.21 16.64
C GLY A 180 30.94 -39.91 17.09
N ILE A 181 31.69 -39.08 17.84
CA ILE A 181 31.23 -37.78 18.34
C ILE A 181 30.78 -36.83 17.23
N PHE A 182 31.40 -36.88 16.05
CA PHE A 182 31.03 -36.02 14.92
C PHE A 182 29.62 -36.30 14.41
N GLN A 183 29.21 -37.58 14.39
CA GLN A 183 27.84 -37.98 14.02
C GLN A 183 26.81 -37.48 15.03
N LEU A 184 27.11 -37.53 16.31
CA LEU A 184 26.26 -37.00 17.37
C LEU A 184 26.11 -35.47 17.25
N LEU A 185 27.23 -34.77 17.05
CA LEU A 185 27.21 -33.31 16.86
C LEU A 185 26.42 -32.91 15.63
N GLN A 186 26.56 -33.66 14.52
CA GLN A 186 25.80 -33.42 13.30
C GLN A 186 24.29 -33.61 13.54
N ALA A 187 23.88 -34.70 14.19
CA ALA A 187 22.46 -34.94 14.49
C ALA A 187 21.87 -33.87 15.42
N ARG A 188 22.64 -33.38 16.39
CA ARG A 188 22.23 -32.27 17.27
C ARG A 188 22.09 -30.93 16.49
N ARG A 189 23.02 -30.67 15.59
CA ARG A 189 22.95 -29.49 14.73
C ARG A 189 21.70 -29.51 13.86
N GLU A 190 21.41 -30.64 13.20
CA GLU A 190 20.21 -30.81 12.37
C GLU A 190 18.90 -30.65 13.17
N GLU A 191 18.88 -31.14 14.43
CA GLU A 191 17.75 -30.91 15.31
C GLU A 191 17.54 -29.44 15.63
N LEU A 192 18.61 -28.69 15.94
CA LEU A 192 18.55 -27.24 16.19
C LEU A 192 18.14 -26.47 14.94
N ASP A 193 18.69 -26.83 13.78
CA ASP A 193 18.34 -26.21 12.50
C ASP A 193 16.85 -26.43 12.18
N ALA A 194 16.29 -27.60 12.47
CA ALA A 194 14.86 -27.87 12.32
C ALA A 194 13.98 -27.04 13.27
N GLN A 195 14.44 -26.81 14.51
CA GLN A 195 13.75 -25.96 15.48
C GLN A 195 13.78 -24.48 15.04
N LEU A 196 14.91 -23.99 14.55
CA LEU A 196 15.03 -22.65 13.99
C LEU A 196 14.11 -22.45 12.78
N ALA A 197 14.09 -23.42 11.85
CA ALA A 197 13.21 -23.41 10.71
C ALA A 197 11.72 -23.41 11.10
N LEU A 198 11.34 -24.09 12.19
CA LEU A 198 9.98 -24.02 12.73
C LEU A 198 9.62 -22.59 13.17
N VAL A 199 10.52 -21.90 13.87
CA VAL A 199 10.29 -20.52 14.29
C VAL A 199 10.12 -19.61 13.09
N ASP A 200 10.96 -19.77 12.05
CA ASP A 200 10.87 -18.97 10.83
C ASP A 200 9.57 -19.22 10.06
N THR A 201 9.14 -20.48 9.94
CA THR A 201 7.87 -20.81 9.27
C THR A 201 6.65 -20.32 10.06
N ARG A 202 6.69 -20.33 11.40
CA ARG A 202 5.65 -19.71 12.24
C ARG A 202 5.58 -18.20 12.02
N ARG A 203 6.73 -17.53 11.98
CA ARG A 203 6.80 -16.09 11.69
C ARG A 203 6.22 -15.78 10.32
N GLU A 204 6.57 -16.57 9.30
CA GLU A 204 6.04 -16.40 7.94
C GLU A 204 4.52 -16.56 7.90
N TYR A 205 3.96 -17.55 8.58
CA TYR A 205 2.50 -17.73 8.69
C TYR A 205 1.81 -16.53 9.33
N TRP A 206 2.31 -16.05 10.46
CA TRP A 206 1.70 -14.93 11.17
C TRP A 206 1.84 -13.62 10.41
N SER A 207 2.96 -13.42 9.71
CA SER A 207 3.13 -12.23 8.85
C SER A 207 2.17 -12.27 7.65
N ALA A 208 2.03 -13.41 6.98
CA ALA A 208 1.07 -13.57 5.89
C ALA A 208 -0.39 -13.37 6.36
N THR A 209 -0.73 -13.84 7.56
CA THR A 209 -2.05 -13.64 8.15
C THR A 209 -2.30 -12.16 8.48
N ALA A 210 -1.30 -11.46 9.01
CA ALA A 210 -1.38 -10.03 9.27
C ALA A 210 -1.52 -9.22 7.97
N GLU A 211 -0.78 -9.57 6.91
CA GLU A 211 -0.89 -8.95 5.58
C GLU A 211 -2.31 -9.14 5.00
N LEU A 212 -2.86 -10.36 5.08
CA LEU A 212 -4.21 -10.63 4.63
C LEU A 212 -5.25 -9.82 5.43
N SER A 213 -5.12 -9.77 6.75
CA SER A 213 -6.04 -9.01 7.61
C SER A 213 -5.98 -7.50 7.32
N ALA A 214 -4.81 -6.95 7.08
CA ALA A 214 -4.62 -5.55 6.71
C ALA A 214 -5.25 -5.23 5.33
N LEU A 215 -5.10 -6.14 4.37
CA LEU A 215 -5.72 -6.01 3.06
C LEU A 215 -7.25 -6.05 3.14
N LEU A 216 -7.82 -6.91 3.98
CA LEU A 216 -9.27 -6.98 4.24
C LEU A 216 -9.79 -5.77 5.03
N ALA A 217 -8.93 -5.08 5.79
CA ALA A 217 -9.23 -3.81 6.43
C ALA A 217 -9.09 -2.60 5.49
N GLY A 218 -8.81 -2.83 4.20
CA GLY A 218 -8.70 -1.80 3.18
C GLY A 218 -7.34 -1.10 3.13
N GLN A 219 -6.36 -1.56 3.88
CA GLN A 219 -5.00 -1.04 3.84
C GLN A 219 -4.23 -1.65 2.68
N ARG A 220 -3.54 -0.82 1.92
CA ARG A 220 -2.59 -1.32 0.91
C ARG A 220 -1.34 -1.83 1.62
N VAL A 221 -1.24 -3.12 1.79
CA VAL A 221 0.01 -3.74 2.23
C VAL A 221 0.94 -3.76 1.03
N ARG A 222 1.92 -2.85 1.01
CA ARG A 222 3.03 -2.95 0.08
C ARG A 222 3.80 -4.22 0.49
N PRO A 223 3.93 -5.24 -0.39
CA PRO A 223 4.74 -6.40 -0.06
C PRO A 223 6.10 -5.86 0.36
N ALA A 224 6.62 -6.34 1.50
CA ALA A 224 7.99 -6.06 1.87
C ALA A 224 8.85 -6.50 0.69
N GLU A 225 9.42 -5.55 -0.04
CA GLU A 225 10.37 -5.84 -1.10
C GLU A 225 11.43 -6.72 -0.45
N GLY A 226 11.38 -8.01 -0.78
CA GLY A 226 12.38 -8.95 -0.33
C GLY A 226 13.71 -8.32 -0.70
N SER A 227 14.56 -8.11 0.27
CA SER A 227 15.93 -7.68 0.09
C SER A 227 16.65 -8.73 -0.77
N THR A 228 16.35 -8.71 -2.08
CA THR A 228 17.27 -9.24 -3.07
C THR A 228 18.44 -8.27 -3.04
N SER A 229 19.35 -8.53 -2.10
CA SER A 229 20.73 -8.07 -2.20
C SER A 229 21.29 -8.69 -3.49
N GLY A 230 20.96 -8.05 -4.62
CA GLY A 230 21.60 -8.27 -5.87
C GLY A 230 23.06 -7.88 -5.67
N SER A 231 23.90 -8.88 -5.44
CA SER A 231 25.31 -8.82 -5.62
C SER A 231 25.59 -8.34 -7.05
N GLY A 232 25.62 -7.01 -7.23
CA GLY A 232 26.07 -6.36 -8.43
C GLY A 232 27.56 -6.65 -8.58
N MET A 233 27.86 -7.68 -9.35
CA MET A 233 29.19 -7.96 -9.84
C MET A 233 29.55 -6.85 -10.83
N SER A 234 30.22 -5.80 -10.33
CA SER A 234 30.83 -4.75 -11.13
C SER A 234 31.97 -5.38 -11.94
N THR A 235 31.69 -5.73 -13.18
CA THR A 235 32.70 -5.99 -14.20
C THR A 235 33.35 -4.65 -14.56
N SER A 236 34.45 -4.35 -13.91
CA SER A 236 35.40 -3.32 -14.33
C SER A 236 36.04 -3.75 -15.64
N ALA A 237 35.54 -3.24 -16.75
CA ALA A 237 36.26 -3.33 -18.04
C ALA A 237 37.44 -2.34 -17.99
N ALA A 238 38.62 -2.88 -17.79
CA ALA A 238 39.87 -2.16 -18.01
C ALA A 238 40.04 -1.94 -19.52
N THR A 239 39.91 -0.69 -19.97
CA THR A 239 40.34 -0.26 -21.30
C THR A 239 41.80 0.13 -21.18
N GLY A 240 42.68 -0.78 -21.56
CA GLY A 240 44.11 -0.50 -21.81
C GLY A 240 44.26 0.21 -23.13
N GLY A 241 45.02 1.34 -23.11
CA GLY A 241 45.35 2.13 -24.28
C GLY A 241 46.43 1.52 -25.18
N HIS A 242 46.38 1.96 -26.37
CA HIS A 242 47.55 2.31 -27.20
C HIS A 242 47.10 3.40 -28.16
#